data_f744cf93194d2abbcfc1612d405672ef
#
_entry.id   f744cf93194d2abbcfc1612d405672ef
#
_cell.length_a   1.000
_cell.length_b   1.000
_cell.length_c   1.000
_cell.angle_alpha   90.00
_cell.angle_beta   90.00
_cell.angle_gamma   90.00
#
_symmetry.space_group_name_H-M   'P 1'
#
loop_
_entity.id
_entity.type
_entity.pdbx_description
1 polymer ?
#
loop_
_entity_poly.entity_id
_entity_poly.type
_entity_poly.pdbx_seq_one_letter_code
_entity_poly.pdbx_strand_id
1 'polypeptide(L)'
;MSALLYGLNYLIAALRGGFFAFALAVALFCALDWMVRTRRLNPFGAFAGFLRTNIRPFIAPVERRIVRAGGNPAAAPWWTLVAVILAGILLLSLLDFVREQVAIATALMAGGPSGAYRLVLAWTFGLLRLALVVRVLLSWVRPSPFAWYVRWSYALTEWMLHPLRGFIPLVMMVDVTPIVAYLVLGLGQSFLMRLV
;
A
#
# COMPACT_ATOMS: atom_id res chain seq x y z
N MET A 1 8.13 18.68 20.59
CA MET A 1 8.26 17.48 19.74
C MET A 1 7.26 16.38 20.09
N SER A 2 7.09 16.07 21.37
CA SER A 2 6.04 15.13 21.85
C SER A 2 4.61 15.52 21.43
N ALA A 3 4.27 16.82 21.48
CA ALA A 3 2.94 17.30 21.11
C ALA A 3 2.57 17.01 19.64
N LEU A 4 3.51 17.10 18.72
CA LEU A 4 3.28 16.79 17.30
C LEU A 4 2.97 15.31 17.10
N LEU A 5 3.73 14.41 17.73
CA LEU A 5 3.47 12.97 17.67
C LEU A 5 2.15 12.58 18.35
N TYR A 6 1.80 13.22 19.47
CA TYR A 6 0.51 13.01 20.10
C TYR A 6 -0.65 13.47 19.22
N GLY A 7 -0.53 14.64 18.59
CA GLY A 7 -1.53 15.14 17.64
C GLY A 7 -1.69 14.21 16.43
N LEU A 8 -0.58 13.71 15.86
CA LEU A 8 -0.59 12.78 14.75
C LEU A 8 -1.23 11.42 15.12
N ASN A 9 -0.92 10.90 16.31
CA ASN A 9 -1.52 9.68 16.82
C ASN A 9 -3.04 9.81 16.99
N TYR A 10 -3.50 10.94 17.56
CA TYR A 10 -4.91 11.22 17.73
C TYR A 10 -5.64 11.35 16.39
N LEU A 11 -5.03 12.06 15.43
CA LEU A 11 -5.57 12.20 14.07
C LEU A 11 -5.72 10.84 13.37
N ILE A 12 -4.68 9.99 13.43
CA ILE A 12 -4.72 8.65 12.82
C ILE A 12 -5.78 7.78 13.50
N ALA A 13 -5.91 7.84 14.83
CA ALA A 13 -6.94 7.09 15.55
C ALA A 13 -8.35 7.55 15.16
N ALA A 14 -8.58 8.85 15.04
CA ALA A 14 -9.85 9.40 14.57
C ALA A 14 -10.17 8.99 13.12
N LEU A 15 -9.16 9.03 12.22
CA LEU A 15 -9.31 8.58 10.84
C LEU A 15 -9.61 7.08 10.75
N ARG A 16 -9.00 6.25 11.59
CA ARG A 16 -9.32 4.80 11.65
C ARG A 16 -10.77 4.56 12.04
N GLY A 17 -11.24 5.23 13.10
CA GLY A 17 -12.63 5.14 13.54
C GLY A 17 -13.60 5.64 12.47
N GLY A 18 -13.33 6.80 11.90
CA GLY A 18 -14.12 7.37 10.80
C GLY A 18 -14.16 6.49 9.56
N PHE A 19 -13.01 5.95 9.17
CA PHE A 19 -12.95 5.02 8.03
C PHE A 19 -13.71 3.72 8.30
N PHE A 20 -13.61 3.17 9.51
CA PHE A 20 -14.37 1.97 9.88
C PHE A 20 -15.89 2.21 9.81
N ALA A 21 -16.37 3.32 10.36
CA ALA A 21 -17.78 3.70 10.25
C ALA A 21 -18.22 3.90 8.79
N PHE A 22 -17.39 4.56 7.99
CA PHE A 22 -17.61 4.75 6.56
C PHE A 22 -17.68 3.41 5.81
N ALA A 23 -16.75 2.49 6.05
CA ALA A 23 -16.71 1.17 5.43
C ALA A 23 -17.96 0.34 5.79
N LEU A 24 -18.43 0.41 7.05
CA LEU A 24 -19.69 -0.22 7.46
C LEU A 24 -20.89 0.36 6.73
N ALA A 25 -20.96 1.68 6.57
CA ALA A 25 -22.02 2.32 5.80
C ALA A 25 -22.01 1.88 4.33
N VAL A 26 -20.81 1.86 3.70
CA VAL A 26 -20.64 1.37 2.33
C VAL A 26 -21.05 -0.10 2.22
N ALA A 27 -20.66 -0.95 3.17
CA ALA A 27 -21.05 -2.36 3.21
C ALA A 27 -22.57 -2.54 3.24
N LEU A 28 -23.25 -1.76 4.09
CA LEU A 28 -24.71 -1.75 4.18
C LEU A 28 -25.34 -1.34 2.84
N PHE A 29 -24.88 -0.24 2.24
CA PHE A 29 -25.41 0.22 0.95
C PHE A 29 -25.13 -0.77 -0.19
N CYS A 30 -23.94 -1.39 -0.22
CA CYS A 30 -23.62 -2.41 -1.21
C CYS A 30 -24.51 -3.67 -1.04
N ALA A 31 -24.76 -4.08 0.19
CA ALA A 31 -25.67 -5.20 0.47
C ALA A 31 -27.12 -4.91 0.01
N LEU A 32 -27.59 -3.70 0.31
CA LEU A 32 -28.93 -3.26 -0.12
C LEU A 32 -29.04 -3.14 -1.65
N ASP A 33 -28.06 -2.58 -2.34
CA ASP A 33 -28.04 -2.51 -3.80
C ASP A 33 -27.99 -3.92 -4.43
N TRP A 34 -27.21 -4.83 -3.84
CA TRP A 34 -27.19 -6.22 -4.26
C TRP A 34 -28.56 -6.92 -4.09
N MET A 35 -29.26 -6.68 -2.95
CA MET A 35 -30.61 -7.22 -2.72
C MET A 35 -31.62 -6.70 -3.74
N VAL A 36 -31.55 -5.42 -4.13
CA VAL A 36 -32.39 -4.86 -5.18
C VAL A 36 -32.08 -5.48 -6.54
N ARG A 37 -30.80 -5.65 -6.89
CA ARG A 37 -30.35 -6.26 -8.15
C ARG A 37 -30.75 -7.73 -8.28
N THR A 38 -30.75 -8.47 -7.18
CA THR A 38 -31.15 -9.88 -7.13
C THR A 38 -32.67 -10.07 -6.94
N ARG A 39 -33.46 -9.00 -7.06
CA ARG A 39 -34.92 -8.98 -6.91
C ARG A 39 -35.43 -9.49 -5.55
N ARG A 40 -34.61 -9.47 -4.52
CA ARG A 40 -35.04 -9.80 -3.13
C ARG A 40 -35.81 -8.64 -2.49
N LEU A 41 -35.59 -7.39 -2.99
CA LEU A 41 -36.35 -6.19 -2.63
C LEU A 41 -37.05 -5.66 -3.88
N ASN A 42 -38.21 -4.97 -3.68
CA ASN A 42 -38.97 -4.40 -4.77
C ASN A 42 -38.12 -3.33 -5.53
N PRO A 43 -37.78 -3.56 -6.82
CA PRO A 43 -36.93 -2.66 -7.59
C PRO A 43 -37.61 -1.33 -7.98
N PHE A 44 -38.93 -1.21 -7.82
CA PHE A 44 -39.72 -0.03 -8.13
C PHE A 44 -40.10 0.81 -6.91
N GLY A 45 -39.72 0.41 -5.71
CA GLY A 45 -39.99 1.16 -4.47
C GLY A 45 -39.20 2.46 -4.37
N ALA A 46 -39.69 3.40 -3.56
CA ALA A 46 -39.01 4.68 -3.28
C ALA A 46 -37.58 4.48 -2.79
N PHE A 47 -37.32 3.44 -2.01
CA PHE A 47 -36.00 3.07 -1.52
C PHE A 47 -35.02 2.67 -2.65
N ALA A 48 -35.48 1.87 -3.62
CA ALA A 48 -34.68 1.53 -4.79
C ALA A 48 -34.40 2.76 -5.68
N GLY A 49 -35.31 3.74 -5.69
CA GLY A 49 -35.11 5.05 -6.30
C GLY A 49 -34.00 5.83 -5.65
N PHE A 50 -33.99 5.92 -4.32
CA PHE A 50 -32.94 6.55 -3.55
C PHE A 50 -31.54 5.94 -3.80
N LEU A 51 -31.44 4.61 -3.78
CA LEU A 51 -30.18 3.89 -4.07
C LEU A 51 -29.67 4.19 -5.49
N ARG A 52 -30.56 4.23 -6.48
CA ARG A 52 -30.22 4.57 -7.87
C ARG A 52 -29.66 5.97 -8.02
N THR A 53 -30.23 6.93 -7.33
CA THR A 53 -29.83 8.35 -7.47
C THR A 53 -28.53 8.64 -6.72
N ASN A 54 -28.38 8.11 -5.49
CA ASN A 54 -27.29 8.50 -4.61
C ASN A 54 -26.12 7.51 -4.58
N ILE A 55 -26.37 6.21 -4.70
CA ILE A 55 -25.34 5.17 -4.50
C ILE A 55 -24.78 4.64 -5.83
N ARG A 56 -25.62 4.47 -6.83
CA ARG A 56 -25.22 3.96 -8.13
C ARG A 56 -24.11 4.73 -8.82
N PRO A 57 -23.99 6.06 -8.74
CA PRO A 57 -22.87 6.80 -9.31
C PRO A 57 -21.51 6.34 -8.78
N PHE A 58 -21.43 5.93 -7.50
CA PHE A 58 -20.21 5.42 -6.87
C PHE A 58 -19.86 3.99 -7.30
N ILE A 59 -20.87 3.16 -7.59
CA ILE A 59 -20.68 1.78 -8.05
C ILE A 59 -20.42 1.71 -9.56
N ALA A 60 -20.97 2.65 -10.34
CA ALA A 60 -20.90 2.64 -11.79
C ALA A 60 -19.47 2.54 -12.39
N PRO A 61 -18.42 3.21 -11.86
CA PRO A 61 -17.08 3.07 -12.39
C PRO A 61 -16.54 1.64 -12.28
N VAL A 62 -16.82 0.98 -11.15
CA VAL A 62 -16.42 -0.41 -10.90
C VAL A 62 -17.22 -1.35 -11.78
N GLU A 63 -18.53 -1.16 -11.88
CA GLU A 63 -19.43 -1.92 -12.75
C GLU A 63 -18.98 -1.92 -14.21
N ARG A 64 -18.63 -0.73 -14.75
CA ARG A 64 -18.09 -0.60 -16.12
C ARG A 64 -16.80 -1.41 -16.34
N ARG A 65 -15.91 -1.45 -15.36
CA ARG A 65 -14.66 -2.23 -15.44
C ARG A 65 -14.96 -3.73 -15.42
N ILE A 66 -15.86 -4.19 -14.55
CA ILE A 66 -16.28 -5.59 -14.44
C ILE A 66 -16.93 -6.07 -15.76
N VAL A 67 -17.86 -5.27 -16.31
CA VAL A 67 -18.53 -5.60 -17.57
C VAL A 67 -17.52 -5.66 -18.73
N ARG A 68 -16.58 -4.74 -18.80
CA ARG A 68 -15.50 -4.79 -19.82
C ARG A 68 -14.61 -6.02 -19.69
N ALA A 69 -14.43 -6.53 -18.47
CA ALA A 69 -13.68 -7.77 -18.22
C ALA A 69 -14.52 -9.05 -18.38
N GLY A 70 -15.80 -8.95 -18.85
CA GLY A 70 -16.69 -10.08 -19.02
C GLY A 70 -17.32 -10.61 -17.73
N GLY A 71 -17.22 -9.86 -16.62
CA GLY A 71 -17.75 -10.24 -15.32
C GLY A 71 -19.24 -9.91 -15.13
N ASN A 72 -19.86 -10.52 -14.10
CA ASN A 72 -21.26 -10.30 -13.77
C ASN A 72 -21.48 -8.92 -13.11
N PRO A 73 -22.32 -8.02 -13.67
CA PRO A 73 -22.62 -6.73 -13.09
C PRO A 73 -23.31 -6.80 -11.71
N ALA A 74 -23.98 -7.90 -11.38
CA ALA A 74 -24.57 -8.08 -10.05
C ALA A 74 -23.53 -8.18 -8.92
N ALA A 75 -22.27 -8.51 -9.24
CA ALA A 75 -21.16 -8.53 -8.29
C ALA A 75 -20.51 -7.15 -8.06
N ALA A 76 -20.88 -6.13 -8.84
CA ALA A 76 -20.27 -4.80 -8.77
C ALA A 76 -20.31 -4.16 -7.36
N PRO A 77 -21.39 -4.24 -6.57
CA PRO A 77 -21.41 -3.71 -5.20
C PRO A 77 -20.30 -4.30 -4.32
N TRP A 78 -20.12 -5.63 -4.39
CA TRP A 78 -19.09 -6.34 -3.60
C TRP A 78 -17.67 -5.95 -4.01
N TRP A 79 -17.40 -5.80 -5.30
CA TRP A 79 -16.11 -5.33 -5.79
C TRP A 79 -15.84 -3.87 -5.40
N THR A 80 -16.91 -3.04 -5.34
CA THR A 80 -16.80 -1.67 -4.84
C THR A 80 -16.42 -1.67 -3.36
N LEU A 81 -17.04 -2.52 -2.55
CA LEU A 81 -16.70 -2.67 -1.13
C LEU A 81 -15.24 -3.11 -0.96
N VAL A 82 -14.79 -4.12 -1.70
CA VAL A 82 -13.39 -4.58 -1.69
C VAL A 82 -12.44 -3.44 -2.06
N ALA A 83 -12.75 -2.68 -3.11
CA ALA A 83 -11.93 -1.53 -3.52
C ALA A 83 -11.84 -0.46 -2.44
N VAL A 84 -12.95 -0.14 -1.76
CA VAL A 84 -12.98 0.82 -0.65
C VAL A 84 -12.15 0.33 0.53
N ILE A 85 -12.29 -0.94 0.92
CA ILE A 85 -11.52 -1.54 2.00
C ILE A 85 -10.03 -1.51 1.68
N LEU A 86 -9.63 -1.94 0.48
CA LEU A 86 -8.22 -1.93 0.06
C LEU A 86 -7.66 -0.50 0.02
N ALA A 87 -8.41 0.46 -0.52
CA ALA A 87 -7.98 1.86 -0.53
C ALA A 87 -7.80 2.41 0.89
N GLY A 88 -8.68 2.06 1.81
CA GLY A 88 -8.57 2.46 3.21
C GLY A 88 -7.39 1.82 3.94
N ILE A 89 -7.14 0.53 3.72
CA ILE A 89 -5.96 -0.16 4.26
C ILE A 89 -4.68 0.52 3.76
N LEU A 90 -4.60 0.81 2.45
CA LEU A 90 -3.44 1.48 1.86
C LEU A 90 -3.25 2.88 2.44
N LEU A 91 -4.33 3.66 2.55
CA LEU A 91 -4.27 5.01 3.11
C LEU A 91 -3.81 5.00 4.57
N LEU A 92 -4.42 4.17 5.41
CA LEU A 92 -4.07 4.07 6.82
C LEU A 92 -2.64 3.55 7.01
N SER A 93 -2.21 2.56 6.21
CA SER A 93 -0.84 2.05 6.24
C SER A 93 0.18 3.12 5.82
N LEU A 94 -0.17 3.96 4.85
CA LEU A 94 0.68 5.09 4.44
C LEU A 94 0.81 6.13 5.56
N LEU A 95 -0.30 6.45 6.24
CA LEU A 95 -0.28 7.37 7.37
C LEU A 95 0.54 6.83 8.55
N ASP A 96 0.41 5.53 8.85
CA ASP A 96 1.23 4.87 9.87
C ASP A 96 2.71 4.89 9.49
N PHE A 97 3.03 4.62 8.24
CA PHE A 97 4.40 4.71 7.73
C PHE A 97 4.97 6.12 7.91
N VAL A 98 4.24 7.17 7.51
CA VAL A 98 4.68 8.56 7.69
C VAL A 98 4.88 8.88 9.17
N ARG A 99 3.94 8.48 10.03
CA ARG A 99 4.08 8.64 11.49
C ARG A 99 5.35 8.00 12.03
N GLU A 100 5.64 6.77 11.58
CA GLU A 100 6.83 6.03 12.00
C GLU A 100 8.12 6.74 11.54
N GLN A 101 8.15 7.26 10.30
CA GLN A 101 9.29 8.03 9.82
C GLN A 101 9.52 9.30 10.64
N VAL A 102 8.45 10.02 11.01
CA VAL A 102 8.53 11.20 11.89
C VAL A 102 9.03 10.81 13.28
N ALA A 103 8.54 9.70 13.84
CA ALA A 103 8.98 9.23 15.16
C ALA A 103 10.46 8.84 15.15
N ILE A 104 10.92 8.11 14.13
CA ILE A 104 12.34 7.74 13.95
C ILE A 104 13.19 9.01 13.81
N ALA A 105 12.79 9.94 12.95
CA ALA A 105 13.53 11.19 12.73
C ALA A 105 13.66 11.99 14.03
N THR A 106 12.57 12.16 14.77
CA THR A 106 12.56 12.92 16.02
C THR A 106 13.39 12.26 17.12
N ALA A 107 13.35 10.93 17.23
CA ALA A 107 14.12 10.18 18.22
C ALA A 107 15.62 10.23 17.93
N LEU A 108 16.02 10.03 16.68
CA LEU A 108 17.43 10.03 16.30
C LEU A 108 18.04 11.43 16.30
N MET A 109 17.33 12.46 15.87
CA MET A 109 17.83 13.85 15.90
C MET A 109 18.07 14.37 17.32
N ALA A 110 17.39 13.82 18.32
CA ALA A 110 17.67 14.15 19.73
C ALA A 110 19.08 13.72 20.19
N GLY A 111 19.72 12.78 19.48
CA GLY A 111 21.09 12.33 19.74
C GLY A 111 22.20 13.23 19.17
N GLY A 112 21.86 14.40 18.61
CA GLY A 112 22.87 15.32 18.03
C GLY A 112 23.46 14.79 16.71
N PRO A 113 24.76 15.08 16.42
CA PRO A 113 25.38 14.70 15.14
C PRO A 113 25.37 13.19 14.85
N SER A 114 25.60 12.37 15.89
CA SER A 114 25.52 10.90 15.76
C SER A 114 24.11 10.42 15.44
N GLY A 115 23.10 11.07 16.00
CA GLY A 115 21.71 10.79 15.68
C GLY A 115 21.34 11.16 14.25
N ALA A 116 21.82 12.29 13.75
CA ALA A 116 21.64 12.68 12.34
C ALA A 116 22.29 11.67 11.37
N TYR A 117 23.49 11.21 11.67
CA TYR A 117 24.15 10.16 10.89
C TYR A 117 23.34 8.84 10.87
N ARG A 118 22.87 8.40 12.04
CA ARG A 118 21.99 7.21 12.14
C ARG A 118 20.70 7.37 11.33
N LEU A 119 20.12 8.57 11.31
CA LEU A 119 18.92 8.86 10.52
C LEU A 119 19.18 8.73 9.02
N VAL A 120 20.28 9.30 8.53
CA VAL A 120 20.69 9.19 7.11
C VAL A 120 20.90 7.73 6.74
N LEU A 121 21.60 6.96 7.58
CA LEU A 121 21.78 5.52 7.37
C LEU A 121 20.42 4.79 7.31
N ALA A 122 19.53 5.02 8.29
CA ALA A 122 18.23 4.37 8.36
C ALA A 122 17.41 4.60 7.08
N TRP A 123 17.36 5.84 6.60
CA TRP A 123 16.63 6.20 5.39
C TRP A 123 17.28 5.66 4.11
N THR A 124 18.61 5.71 4.01
CA THR A 124 19.33 5.15 2.85
C THR A 124 19.08 3.65 2.71
N PHE A 125 19.26 2.90 3.79
CA PHE A 125 19.00 1.47 3.77
C PHE A 125 17.50 1.15 3.60
N GLY A 126 16.62 1.96 4.17
CA GLY A 126 15.18 1.87 3.97
C GLY A 126 14.78 2.05 2.50
N LEU A 127 15.33 3.06 1.84
CA LEU A 127 15.10 3.33 0.42
C LEU A 127 15.60 2.18 -0.47
N LEU A 128 16.78 1.65 -0.20
CA LEU A 128 17.34 0.51 -0.94
C LEU A 128 16.48 -0.74 -0.78
N ARG A 129 15.99 -1.03 0.44
CA ARG A 129 15.07 -2.15 0.68
C ARG A 129 13.74 -1.95 -0.02
N LEU A 130 13.17 -0.74 0.03
CA LEU A 130 11.95 -0.41 -0.69
C LEU A 130 12.12 -0.63 -2.19
N ALA A 131 13.25 -0.17 -2.76
CA ALA A 131 13.55 -0.36 -4.17
C ALA A 131 13.65 -1.85 -4.55
N LEU A 132 14.23 -2.70 -3.68
CA LEU A 132 14.25 -4.16 -3.88
C LEU A 132 12.85 -4.77 -3.87
N VAL A 133 12.02 -4.41 -2.88
CA VAL A 133 10.63 -4.91 -2.79
C VAL A 133 9.83 -4.50 -4.03
N VAL A 134 9.92 -3.22 -4.42
CA VAL A 134 9.25 -2.71 -5.62
C VAL A 134 9.71 -3.50 -6.86
N ARG A 135 11.01 -3.76 -7.00
CA ARG A 135 11.56 -4.53 -8.12
C ARG A 135 11.00 -5.95 -8.18
N VAL A 136 10.90 -6.65 -7.03
CA VAL A 136 10.31 -7.99 -6.95
C VAL A 136 8.84 -7.96 -7.34
N LEU A 137 8.06 -7.02 -6.80
CA LEU A 137 6.64 -6.89 -7.14
C LEU A 137 6.43 -6.57 -8.63
N LEU A 138 7.25 -5.68 -9.19
CA LEU A 138 7.20 -5.33 -10.61
C LEU A 138 7.58 -6.50 -11.52
N SER A 139 8.43 -7.43 -11.07
CA SER A 139 8.76 -8.62 -11.84
C SER A 139 7.54 -9.52 -12.12
N TRP A 140 6.55 -9.51 -11.21
CA TRP A 140 5.31 -10.28 -11.37
C TRP A 140 4.32 -9.60 -12.34
N VAL A 141 4.27 -8.27 -12.33
CA VAL A 141 3.35 -7.48 -13.16
C VAL A 141 3.87 -7.31 -14.60
N ARG A 142 5.18 -7.55 -14.83
CA ARG A 142 5.87 -7.35 -16.12
C ARG A 142 5.56 -6.00 -16.77
N PRO A 143 5.73 -4.87 -16.07
CA PRO A 143 5.50 -3.56 -16.65
C PRO A 143 6.52 -3.27 -17.75
N SER A 144 6.20 -2.26 -18.59
CA SER A 144 7.17 -1.78 -19.59
C SER A 144 8.48 -1.36 -18.90
N PRO A 145 9.64 -1.85 -19.37
CA PRO A 145 10.95 -1.49 -18.80
C PRO A 145 11.25 0.01 -18.89
N PHE A 146 10.57 0.73 -19.75
CA PHE A 146 10.74 2.18 -19.96
C PHE A 146 9.91 3.05 -19.03
N ALA A 147 9.01 2.47 -18.22
CA ALA A 147 8.21 3.23 -17.29
C ALA A 147 9.10 3.87 -16.20
N TRP A 148 8.93 5.18 -15.96
CA TRP A 148 9.74 5.95 -15.01
C TRP A 148 9.71 5.34 -13.59
N TYR A 149 8.55 4.81 -13.18
CA TYR A 149 8.36 4.16 -11.88
C TYR A 149 9.06 2.80 -11.75
N VAL A 150 9.56 2.25 -12.85
CA VAL A 150 10.37 1.02 -12.87
C VAL A 150 11.85 1.36 -12.80
N ARG A 151 12.27 2.35 -13.61
CA ARG A 151 13.68 2.70 -13.80
C ARG A 151 14.42 3.06 -12.51
N TRP A 152 13.79 3.81 -11.59
CA TRP A 152 14.44 4.21 -10.35
C TRP A 152 14.80 3.02 -9.47
N SER A 153 13.91 2.01 -9.36
CA SER A 153 14.18 0.82 -8.54
C SER A 153 15.34 0.00 -9.11
N TYR A 154 15.41 -0.08 -10.43
CA TYR A 154 16.55 -0.74 -11.11
C TYR A 154 17.83 0.06 -10.93
N ALA A 155 17.83 1.36 -11.14
CA ALA A 155 19.01 2.21 -10.97
C ALA A 155 19.59 2.14 -9.55
N LEU A 156 18.73 2.10 -8.53
CA LEU A 156 19.16 2.01 -7.14
C LEU A 156 19.67 0.63 -6.72
N THR A 157 19.25 -0.44 -7.38
CA THR A 157 19.55 -1.80 -6.92
C THR A 157 20.49 -2.59 -7.84
N GLU A 158 20.66 -2.19 -9.11
CA GLU A 158 21.43 -2.96 -10.08
C GLU A 158 22.91 -3.09 -9.71
N TRP A 159 23.52 -2.00 -9.22
CA TRP A 159 24.91 -2.01 -8.80
C TRP A 159 25.23 -3.06 -7.74
N MET A 160 24.25 -3.38 -6.88
CA MET A 160 24.36 -4.37 -5.82
C MET A 160 23.95 -5.77 -6.30
N LEU A 161 22.89 -5.86 -7.10
CA LEU A 161 22.37 -7.15 -7.58
C LEU A 161 23.26 -7.75 -8.67
N HIS A 162 23.88 -6.91 -9.49
CA HIS A 162 24.75 -7.39 -10.58
C HIS A 162 25.88 -8.31 -10.07
N PRO A 163 26.70 -7.92 -9.06
CA PRO A 163 27.72 -8.83 -8.55
C PRO A 163 27.12 -10.05 -7.84
N LEU A 164 26.00 -9.89 -7.10
CA LEU A 164 25.37 -10.99 -6.39
C LEU A 164 24.85 -12.09 -7.34
N ARG A 165 24.35 -11.73 -8.53
CA ARG A 165 23.91 -12.70 -9.54
C ARG A 165 25.05 -13.57 -10.06
N GLY A 166 26.29 -13.12 -9.98
CA GLY A 166 27.46 -13.92 -10.33
C GLY A 166 27.73 -15.07 -9.34
N PHE A 167 27.31 -14.92 -8.09
CA PHE A 167 27.51 -15.91 -7.03
C PHE A 167 26.28 -16.77 -6.74
N ILE A 168 25.09 -16.28 -7.02
CA ILE A 168 23.84 -16.94 -6.68
C ILE A 168 23.20 -17.52 -7.93
N PRO A 169 23.13 -18.87 -8.06
CA PRO A 169 22.45 -19.50 -9.18
C PRO A 169 20.93 -19.29 -9.10
N LEU A 170 20.26 -19.31 -10.26
CA LEU A 170 18.81 -19.34 -10.36
C LEU A 170 18.27 -20.62 -9.73
N VAL A 171 17.36 -20.48 -8.76
CA VAL A 171 16.69 -21.63 -8.12
C VAL A 171 15.31 -21.80 -8.75
N MET A 172 15.08 -22.89 -9.47
CA MET A 172 13.80 -23.22 -10.12
C MET A 172 13.22 -22.08 -11.00
N MET A 173 14.07 -21.37 -11.76
CA MET A 173 13.71 -20.21 -12.59
C MET A 173 13.34 -18.95 -11.80
N VAL A 174 13.48 -18.94 -10.48
CA VAL A 174 13.23 -17.77 -9.63
C VAL A 174 14.56 -17.10 -9.28
N ASP A 175 14.65 -15.80 -9.52
CA ASP A 175 15.80 -14.99 -9.07
C ASP A 175 15.69 -14.73 -7.56
N VAL A 176 16.46 -15.46 -6.76
CA VAL A 176 16.52 -15.30 -5.29
C VAL A 176 17.50 -14.21 -4.87
N THR A 177 18.24 -13.61 -5.80
CA THR A 177 19.25 -12.57 -5.53
C THR A 177 18.66 -11.37 -4.75
N PRO A 178 17.44 -10.86 -5.04
CA PRO A 178 16.87 -9.77 -4.28
C PRO A 178 16.63 -10.10 -2.80
N ILE A 179 16.32 -11.37 -2.49
CA ILE A 179 16.10 -11.82 -1.11
C ILE A 179 17.43 -11.81 -0.34
N VAL A 180 18.48 -12.35 -0.96
CA VAL A 180 19.84 -12.34 -0.37
C VAL A 180 20.32 -10.90 -0.21
N ALA A 181 20.14 -10.06 -1.21
CA ALA A 181 20.47 -8.64 -1.15
C ALA A 181 19.74 -7.91 0.00
N TYR A 182 18.47 -8.21 0.22
CA TYR A 182 17.70 -7.65 1.33
C TYR A 182 18.29 -8.04 2.70
N LEU A 183 18.69 -9.30 2.86
CA LEU A 183 19.35 -9.79 4.08
C LEU A 183 20.72 -9.14 4.29
N VAL A 184 21.54 -9.06 3.23
CA VAL A 184 22.85 -8.39 3.27
C VAL A 184 22.72 -6.92 3.67
N LEU A 185 21.75 -6.20 3.10
CA LEU A 185 21.44 -4.84 3.52
C LEU A 185 21.04 -4.76 5.00
N GLY A 186 20.29 -5.76 5.49
CA GLY A 186 19.91 -5.85 6.90
C GLY A 186 21.12 -5.97 7.83
N LEU A 187 22.02 -6.87 7.50
CA LEU A 187 23.26 -7.07 8.26
C LEU A 187 24.17 -5.85 8.18
N GLY A 188 24.36 -5.28 6.99
CA GLY A 188 25.18 -4.09 6.78
C GLY A 188 24.66 -2.88 7.57
N GLN A 189 23.34 -2.64 7.56
CA GLN A 189 22.73 -1.59 8.37
C GLN A 189 22.97 -1.83 9.87
N SER A 190 22.72 -3.06 10.35
CA SER A 190 22.92 -3.40 11.77
C SER A 190 24.35 -3.21 12.21
N PHE A 191 25.31 -3.57 11.36
CA PHE A 191 26.73 -3.37 11.62
C PHE A 191 27.09 -1.88 11.70
N LEU A 192 26.71 -1.09 10.69
CA LEU A 192 27.01 0.35 10.66
C LEU A 192 26.34 1.12 11.80
N MET A 193 25.14 0.72 12.22
CA MET A 193 24.44 1.33 13.37
C MET A 193 25.14 1.07 14.71
N ARG A 194 25.95 0.02 14.81
CA ARG A 194 26.71 -0.30 16.03
C ARG A 194 28.03 0.46 16.12
N LEU A 195 28.54 0.96 14.98
CA LEU A 195 29.83 1.69 14.93
C LEU A 195 29.69 3.17 15.33
N VAL A 196 28.47 3.68 15.38
CA VAL A 196 28.11 5.08 15.67
C VAL A 196 27.21 5.17 16.91
#